data_3657c9650077052bbbfb902113b205d0
#
_entry.id   3657c9650077052bbbfb902113b205d0
#
_cell.length_a   1.000
_cell.length_b   1.000
_cell.length_c   1.000
_cell.angle_alpha   90.00
_cell.angle_beta   90.00
_cell.angle_gamma   90.00
#
_symmetry.space_group_name_H-M   'P 1'
#
loop_
_entity.id
_entity.type
_entity.pdbx_description
1 polymer ?
#
loop_
_entity_poly.entity_id
_entity_poly.type
_entity_poly.pdbx_seq_one_letter_code
_entity_poly.pdbx_strand_id
1 'polypeptide(L)'
;QHSAGAIAHLEKLLPFDPSLLIGSLLAPDLGGYSIAKQMASTPAVGLFSGLVVASCLGCTISFVLPIAMSAIKKEDCPAMMRGIVLGIVTLPTGVVLGGLLLRLPLLTLLRNTAPILLICLLLCLALSRFPQGTTKALLCIGRGVQILSFTLFALVMAGLFIPAWQVASLDLVNEALVVVIKVTVVICGAMVLSHLALTR
;
A
#
# COMPACT_ATOMS: atom_id res chain seq x y z
N GLN A 1 -14.49 -17.20 -12.09
CA GLN A 1 -13.96 -18.58 -11.93
C GLN A 1 -12.49 -18.72 -12.34
N HIS A 2 -11.97 -17.91 -13.28
CA HIS A 2 -10.55 -17.97 -13.72
C HIS A 2 -9.57 -17.41 -12.67
N SER A 3 -9.97 -16.44 -11.87
CA SER A 3 -9.13 -15.85 -10.81
C SER A 3 -8.88 -16.79 -9.64
N ALA A 4 -9.84 -17.63 -9.28
CA ALA A 4 -9.70 -18.58 -8.17
C ALA A 4 -8.63 -19.64 -8.42
N GLY A 5 -8.48 -20.11 -9.67
CA GLY A 5 -7.43 -21.05 -10.04
C GLY A 5 -6.01 -20.46 -9.97
N ALA A 6 -5.85 -19.21 -10.39
CA ALA A 6 -4.56 -18.50 -10.33
C ALA A 6 -4.14 -18.23 -8.87
N ILE A 7 -5.08 -17.87 -8.01
CA ILE A 7 -4.83 -17.64 -6.58
C ILE A 7 -4.41 -18.94 -5.89
N ALA A 8 -5.11 -20.05 -6.14
CA ALA A 8 -4.77 -21.35 -5.58
C ALA A 8 -3.40 -21.89 -6.04
N HIS A 9 -2.96 -21.52 -7.24
CA HIS A 9 -1.60 -21.81 -7.72
C HIS A 9 -0.54 -20.97 -7.02
N LEU A 10 -0.82 -19.68 -6.78
CA LEU A 10 0.06 -18.77 -6.05
C LEU A 10 0.21 -19.18 -4.58
N GLU A 11 -0.86 -19.63 -3.93
CA GLU A 11 -0.82 -20.13 -2.55
C GLU A 11 0.08 -21.37 -2.37
N LYS A 12 0.18 -22.22 -3.41
CA LYS A 12 1.07 -23.40 -3.38
C LYS A 12 2.54 -23.06 -3.65
N LEU A 13 2.80 -22.00 -4.37
CA LEU A 13 4.16 -21.57 -4.74
C LEU A 13 4.80 -20.67 -3.69
N LEU A 14 4.01 -19.91 -2.95
CA LEU A 14 4.51 -18.92 -2.01
C LEU A 14 4.47 -19.47 -0.57
N PRO A 15 5.53 -19.28 0.22
CA PRO A 15 5.53 -19.65 1.64
C PRO A 15 4.68 -18.71 2.51
N PHE A 16 4.06 -17.68 1.93
CA PHE A 16 3.25 -16.65 2.58
C PHE A 16 1.98 -16.38 1.78
N ASP A 17 1.04 -15.65 2.38
CA ASP A 17 -0.26 -15.35 1.76
C ASP A 17 -0.10 -14.39 0.56
N PRO A 18 -0.68 -14.69 -0.62
CA PRO A 18 -0.58 -13.84 -1.81
C PRO A 18 -1.11 -12.42 -1.63
N SER A 19 -2.06 -12.20 -0.70
CA SER A 19 -2.60 -10.87 -0.39
C SER A 19 -1.54 -9.88 0.09
N LEU A 20 -0.44 -10.39 0.66
CA LEU A 20 0.69 -9.56 1.11
C LEU A 20 1.41 -8.84 -0.03
N LEU A 21 1.47 -9.45 -1.22
CA LEU A 21 2.05 -8.80 -2.39
C LEU A 21 1.25 -7.54 -2.75
N ILE A 22 -0.08 -7.66 -2.71
CA ILE A 22 -0.98 -6.53 -2.97
C ILE A 22 -0.82 -5.44 -1.91
N GLY A 23 -0.87 -5.82 -0.63
CA GLY A 23 -0.67 -4.88 0.47
C GLY A 23 0.71 -4.22 0.46
N SER A 24 1.75 -4.91 -0.02
CA SER A 24 3.09 -4.34 -0.12
C SER A 24 3.25 -3.32 -1.24
N LEU A 25 2.44 -3.38 -2.29
CA LEU A 25 2.56 -2.53 -3.47
C LEU A 25 1.50 -1.43 -3.52
N LEU A 26 0.29 -1.74 -3.09
CA LEU A 26 -0.86 -0.85 -3.18
C LEU A 26 -1.21 -0.27 -1.81
N ALA A 27 -1.39 1.04 -1.76
CA ALA A 27 -1.98 1.69 -0.60
C ALA A 27 -3.46 1.27 -0.44
N PRO A 28 -4.01 1.32 0.79
CA PRO A 28 -5.38 0.88 1.05
C PRO A 28 -6.43 1.59 0.18
N ASP A 29 -6.25 2.89 -0.02
CA ASP A 29 -7.10 3.78 -0.80
C ASP A 29 -6.96 3.62 -2.32
N LEU A 30 -5.87 3.02 -2.80
CA LEU A 30 -5.69 2.61 -4.20
C LEU A 30 -6.28 1.22 -4.51
N GLY A 31 -7.21 0.74 -3.69
CA GLY A 31 -7.80 -0.59 -3.83
C GLY A 31 -7.02 -1.72 -3.14
N GLY A 32 -5.88 -1.40 -2.50
CA GLY A 32 -5.06 -2.39 -1.81
C GLY A 32 -5.85 -3.17 -0.76
N TYR A 33 -6.72 -2.49 0.00
CA TYR A 33 -7.58 -3.14 0.97
C TYR A 33 -8.57 -4.14 0.35
N SER A 34 -9.32 -3.68 -0.64
CA SER A 34 -10.37 -4.50 -1.26
C SER A 34 -9.80 -5.73 -1.98
N ILE A 35 -8.70 -5.55 -2.71
CA ILE A 35 -8.04 -6.63 -3.44
C ILE A 35 -7.38 -7.61 -2.48
N ALA A 36 -6.64 -7.12 -1.47
CA ALA A 36 -6.01 -7.97 -0.48
C ALA A 36 -7.02 -8.81 0.30
N LYS A 37 -8.17 -8.22 0.68
CA LYS A 37 -9.26 -8.94 1.35
C LYS A 37 -9.85 -10.06 0.49
N GLN A 38 -9.95 -9.87 -0.83
CA GLN A 38 -10.46 -10.89 -1.75
C GLN A 38 -9.45 -12.01 -2.01
N MET A 39 -8.15 -11.71 -1.95
CA MET A 39 -7.07 -12.66 -2.23
C MET A 39 -6.57 -13.40 -0.98
N ALA A 40 -6.94 -12.96 0.21
CA ALA A 40 -6.44 -13.53 1.45
C ALA A 40 -7.08 -14.89 1.78
N SER A 41 -6.27 -15.79 2.30
CA SER A 41 -6.72 -17.11 2.75
C SER A 41 -7.69 -17.06 3.93
N THR A 42 -7.62 -16.02 4.75
CA THR A 42 -8.54 -15.78 5.87
C THR A 42 -8.88 -14.30 6.00
N PRO A 43 -10.08 -13.96 6.55
CA PRO A 43 -10.48 -12.58 6.76
C PRO A 43 -9.47 -11.77 7.62
N ALA A 44 -8.87 -12.41 8.62
CA ALA A 44 -7.89 -11.77 9.49
C ALA A 44 -6.59 -11.44 8.76
N VAL A 45 -6.12 -12.33 7.87
CA VAL A 45 -4.96 -12.07 7.00
C VAL A 45 -5.28 -11.00 5.97
N GLY A 46 -6.51 -10.96 5.46
CA GLY A 46 -6.98 -9.91 4.56
C GLY A 46 -6.96 -8.52 5.21
N LEU A 47 -7.39 -8.41 6.47
CA LEU A 47 -7.28 -7.17 7.25
C LEU A 47 -5.82 -6.81 7.51
N PHE A 48 -4.98 -7.77 7.87
CA PHE A 48 -3.57 -7.57 8.10
C PHE A 48 -2.86 -7.03 6.85
N SER A 49 -3.04 -7.70 5.73
CA SER A 49 -2.41 -7.34 4.46
C SER A 49 -2.98 -6.02 3.90
N GLY A 50 -4.32 -5.87 3.86
CA GLY A 50 -5.00 -4.74 3.25
C GLY A 50 -5.01 -3.46 4.09
N LEU A 51 -4.91 -3.56 5.42
CA LEU A 51 -4.82 -2.39 6.28
C LEU A 51 -3.40 -2.18 6.79
N VAL A 52 -2.83 -3.13 7.53
CA VAL A 52 -1.54 -2.91 8.20
C VAL A 52 -0.40 -2.83 7.19
N VAL A 53 -0.24 -3.84 6.35
CA VAL A 53 0.87 -3.88 5.37
C VAL A 53 0.69 -2.81 4.32
N ALA A 54 -0.51 -2.62 3.80
CA ALA A 54 -0.81 -1.62 2.79
C ALA A 54 -0.63 -0.18 3.30
N SER A 55 -0.97 0.11 4.54
CA SER A 55 -0.71 1.42 5.15
C SER A 55 0.77 1.68 5.40
N CYS A 56 1.53 0.66 5.76
CA CYS A 56 2.96 0.80 6.01
C CYS A 56 3.77 0.82 4.71
N LEU A 57 3.80 -0.29 3.99
CA LEU A 57 4.69 -0.47 2.84
C LEU A 57 4.04 0.02 1.54
N GLY A 58 2.77 -0.31 1.31
CA GLY A 58 2.03 0.13 0.12
C GLY A 58 1.96 1.65 0.00
N CYS A 59 1.62 2.37 1.06
CA CYS A 59 1.62 3.83 1.08
C CYS A 59 3.02 4.42 0.86
N THR A 60 4.06 3.80 1.43
CA THR A 60 5.43 4.26 1.24
C THR A 60 5.84 4.22 -0.23
N ILE A 61 5.52 3.15 -0.93
CA ILE A 61 5.86 2.97 -2.35
C ILE A 61 4.96 3.81 -3.25
N SER A 62 3.64 3.81 -3.00
CA SER A 62 2.66 4.45 -3.89
C SER A 62 2.60 5.97 -3.75
N PHE A 63 2.83 6.52 -2.55
CA PHE A 63 2.64 7.94 -2.26
C PHE A 63 3.87 8.62 -1.69
N VAL A 64 4.44 8.09 -0.60
CA VAL A 64 5.48 8.80 0.15
C VAL A 64 6.70 9.07 -0.72
N LEU A 65 7.19 8.07 -1.42
CA LEU A 65 8.35 8.21 -2.31
C LEU A 65 8.10 9.16 -3.48
N PRO A 66 7.02 9.01 -4.29
CA PRO A 66 6.73 9.93 -5.39
C PRO A 66 6.54 11.38 -4.95
N ILE A 67 5.81 11.62 -3.85
CA ILE A 67 5.55 12.96 -3.32
C ILE A 67 6.83 13.58 -2.78
N ALA A 68 7.57 12.85 -1.96
CA ALA A 68 8.82 13.33 -1.39
C ALA A 68 9.83 13.74 -2.48
N MET A 69 9.97 12.91 -3.52
CA MET A 69 10.87 13.21 -4.64
C MET A 69 10.42 14.38 -5.50
N SER A 70 9.12 14.66 -5.57
CA SER A 70 8.61 15.82 -6.33
C SER A 70 8.71 17.13 -5.56
N ALA A 71 8.66 17.08 -4.23
CA ALA A 71 8.60 18.28 -3.37
C ALA A 71 9.98 18.75 -2.87
N ILE A 72 10.97 17.86 -2.82
CA ILE A 72 12.26 18.14 -2.20
C ILE A 72 13.26 18.70 -3.21
N LYS A 73 14.03 19.72 -2.78
CA LYS A 73 15.16 20.28 -3.54
C LYS A 73 16.28 19.24 -3.67
N LYS A 74 17.02 19.30 -4.77
CA LYS A 74 18.14 18.36 -5.03
C LYS A 74 19.19 18.34 -3.91
N GLU A 75 19.39 19.47 -3.25
CA GLU A 75 20.35 19.63 -2.14
C GLU A 75 19.97 18.82 -0.90
N ASP A 76 18.65 18.68 -0.64
CA ASP A 76 18.11 17.99 0.54
C ASP A 76 17.88 16.48 0.28
N CYS A 77 18.08 16.04 -0.96
CA CYS A 77 17.86 14.65 -1.35
C CYS A 77 18.63 13.62 -0.49
N PRO A 78 19.91 13.84 -0.10
CA PRO A 78 20.62 12.91 0.78
C PRO A 78 20.02 12.80 2.18
N ALA A 79 19.55 13.90 2.75
CA ALA A 79 18.89 13.91 4.06
C ALA A 79 17.55 13.16 4.02
N MET A 80 16.75 13.42 2.97
CA MET A 80 15.51 12.70 2.72
C MET A 80 15.74 11.19 2.59
N MET A 81 16.75 10.77 1.83
CA MET A 81 17.05 9.35 1.64
C MET A 81 17.42 8.65 2.95
N ARG A 82 18.16 9.33 3.84
CA ARG A 82 18.42 8.81 5.20
C ARG A 82 17.14 8.64 5.99
N GLY A 83 16.24 9.61 5.94
CA GLY A 83 14.92 9.52 6.58
C GLY A 83 14.08 8.35 6.06
N ILE A 84 14.06 8.13 4.75
CA ILE A 84 13.35 7.00 4.12
C ILE A 84 13.95 5.66 4.59
N VAL A 85 15.28 5.53 4.60
CA VAL A 85 15.95 4.31 5.08
C VAL A 85 15.58 4.03 6.54
N LEU A 86 15.65 5.04 7.41
CA LEU A 86 15.24 4.90 8.81
C LEU A 86 13.76 4.50 8.93
N GLY A 87 12.89 5.12 8.13
CA GLY A 87 11.48 4.76 8.07
C GLY A 87 11.27 3.29 7.68
N ILE A 88 11.95 2.82 6.65
CA ILE A 88 11.85 1.42 6.19
C ILE A 88 12.35 0.43 7.27
N VAL A 89 13.39 0.77 8.01
CA VAL A 89 13.91 -0.07 9.10
C VAL A 89 12.89 -0.22 10.24
N THR A 90 12.07 0.80 10.49
CA THR A 90 11.05 0.76 11.56
C THR A 90 9.72 0.13 11.11
N LEU A 91 9.47 0.01 9.80
CA LEU A 91 8.22 -0.57 9.26
C LEU A 91 7.87 -1.96 9.83
N PRO A 92 8.82 -2.92 9.93
CA PRO A 92 8.50 -4.24 10.45
C PRO A 92 7.96 -4.24 11.87
N THR A 93 8.41 -3.31 12.71
CA THR A 93 7.88 -3.20 14.09
C THR A 93 6.41 -2.80 14.08
N GLY A 94 6.02 -1.84 13.24
CA GLY A 94 4.63 -1.45 13.04
C GLY A 94 3.76 -2.58 12.49
N VAL A 95 4.30 -3.34 11.54
CA VAL A 95 3.61 -4.49 10.95
C VAL A 95 3.37 -5.60 11.99
N VAL A 96 4.37 -5.92 12.80
CA VAL A 96 4.24 -6.91 13.89
C VAL A 96 3.22 -6.45 14.92
N LEU A 97 3.32 -5.20 15.39
CA LEU A 97 2.36 -4.64 16.34
C LEU A 97 0.93 -4.64 15.80
N GLY A 98 0.73 -4.24 14.55
CA GLY A 98 -0.57 -4.28 13.89
C GLY A 98 -1.14 -5.69 13.80
N GLY A 99 -0.31 -6.69 13.49
CA GLY A 99 -0.71 -8.09 13.46
C GLY A 99 -1.09 -8.65 14.84
N LEU A 100 -0.37 -8.25 15.88
CA LEU A 100 -0.69 -8.58 17.27
C LEU A 100 -2.03 -7.97 17.72
N LEU A 101 -2.28 -6.71 17.35
CA LEU A 101 -3.57 -6.04 17.62
C LEU A 101 -4.75 -6.72 16.92
N LEU A 102 -4.53 -7.24 15.72
CA LEU A 102 -5.50 -8.05 14.99
C LEU A 102 -5.65 -9.48 15.55
N ARG A 103 -4.93 -9.82 16.63
CA ARG A 103 -4.92 -11.14 17.27
C ARG A 103 -4.62 -12.28 16.31
N LEU A 104 -3.74 -12.07 15.35
CA LEU A 104 -3.28 -13.12 14.46
C LEU A 104 -2.51 -14.18 15.25
N PRO A 105 -2.69 -15.49 14.95
CA PRO A 105 -1.87 -16.56 15.53
C PRO A 105 -0.39 -16.27 15.26
N LEU A 106 0.46 -16.43 16.27
CA LEU A 106 1.88 -16.07 16.20
C LEU A 106 2.60 -16.71 15.01
N LEU A 107 2.30 -17.96 14.72
CA LEU A 107 2.87 -18.67 13.58
C LEU A 107 2.47 -18.05 12.24
N THR A 108 1.20 -17.68 12.09
CA THR A 108 0.68 -16.98 10.89
C THR A 108 1.31 -15.62 10.76
N LEU A 109 1.45 -14.88 11.86
CA LEU A 109 2.10 -13.57 11.89
C LEU A 109 3.56 -13.66 11.47
N LEU A 110 4.34 -14.57 12.04
CA LEU A 110 5.74 -14.78 11.71
C LEU A 110 5.92 -15.18 10.24
N ARG A 111 5.10 -16.14 9.78
CA ARG A 111 5.13 -16.59 8.37
C ARG A 111 4.88 -15.45 7.39
N ASN A 112 3.92 -14.57 7.68
CA ASN A 112 3.54 -13.47 6.82
C ASN A 112 4.42 -12.22 6.99
N THR A 113 5.06 -12.04 8.14
CA THR A 113 5.97 -10.91 8.38
C THR A 113 7.37 -11.17 7.84
N ALA A 114 7.82 -12.43 7.78
CA ALA A 114 9.13 -12.78 7.29
C ALA A 114 9.45 -12.24 5.87
N PRO A 115 8.59 -12.38 4.85
CA PRO A 115 8.84 -11.80 3.53
C PRO A 115 8.87 -10.26 3.56
N ILE A 116 8.07 -9.62 4.42
CA ILE A 116 8.07 -8.17 4.57
C ILE A 116 9.40 -7.70 5.17
N LEU A 117 9.90 -8.39 6.19
CA LEU A 117 11.24 -8.15 6.75
C LEU A 117 12.32 -8.26 5.68
N LEU A 118 12.26 -9.29 4.84
CA LEU A 118 13.19 -9.49 3.76
C LEU A 118 13.12 -8.35 2.73
N ILE A 119 11.92 -7.94 2.33
CA ILE A 119 11.70 -6.81 1.42
C ILE A 119 12.26 -5.52 2.02
N CYS A 120 11.96 -5.23 3.28
CA CYS A 120 12.48 -4.04 3.96
C CYS A 120 14.01 -4.05 4.06
N LEU A 121 14.60 -5.21 4.37
CA LEU A 121 16.05 -5.37 4.41
C LEU A 121 16.70 -5.16 3.04
N LEU A 122 16.14 -5.76 1.99
CA LEU A 122 16.61 -5.60 0.62
C LEU A 122 16.47 -4.15 0.14
N LEU A 123 15.36 -3.49 0.44
CA LEU A 123 15.15 -2.08 0.12
C LEU A 123 16.15 -1.19 0.87
N CYS A 124 16.39 -1.46 2.15
CA CYS A 124 17.35 -0.73 2.95
C CYS A 124 18.78 -0.88 2.38
N LEU A 125 19.19 -2.09 2.05
CA LEU A 125 20.48 -2.37 1.42
C LEU A 125 20.59 -1.73 0.04
N ALA A 126 19.56 -1.83 -0.79
CA ALA A 126 19.52 -1.25 -2.12
C ALA A 126 19.59 0.29 -2.08
N LEU A 127 18.84 0.92 -1.18
CA LEU A 127 18.87 2.38 -0.97
C LEU A 127 20.21 2.85 -0.42
N SER A 128 20.83 2.07 0.46
CA SER A 128 22.15 2.40 1.04
C SER A 128 23.28 2.24 0.02
N ARG A 129 23.22 1.21 -0.85
CA ARG A 129 24.29 0.88 -1.80
C ARG A 129 24.14 1.60 -3.14
N PHE A 130 22.90 1.72 -3.63
CA PHE A 130 22.57 2.30 -4.94
C PHE A 130 21.39 3.29 -4.85
N PRO A 131 21.54 4.41 -4.12
CA PRO A 131 20.42 5.30 -3.80
C PRO A 131 19.71 5.83 -5.04
N GLN A 132 20.47 6.27 -6.06
CA GLN A 132 19.89 6.85 -7.27
C GLN A 132 19.15 5.83 -8.15
N GLY A 133 19.72 4.62 -8.30
CA GLY A 133 19.12 3.55 -9.08
C GLY A 133 17.84 3.02 -8.44
N THR A 134 17.90 2.73 -7.14
CA THR A 134 16.77 2.23 -6.37
C THR A 134 15.63 3.25 -6.31
N THR A 135 15.95 4.53 -6.10
CA THR A 135 14.94 5.59 -6.10
C THR A 135 14.26 5.72 -7.46
N LYS A 136 15.02 5.68 -8.58
CA LYS A 136 14.43 5.71 -9.92
C LYS A 136 13.52 4.51 -10.17
N ALA A 137 13.93 3.31 -9.75
CA ALA A 137 13.12 2.10 -9.88
C ALA A 137 11.82 2.20 -9.07
N LEU A 138 11.90 2.63 -7.81
CA LEU A 138 10.72 2.83 -6.95
C LEU A 138 9.77 3.90 -7.48
N LEU A 139 10.31 5.01 -8.02
CA LEU A 139 9.52 6.05 -8.69
C LEU A 139 8.81 5.50 -9.95
N CYS A 140 9.49 4.67 -10.73
CA CYS A 140 8.92 4.05 -11.92
C CYS A 140 7.76 3.13 -11.52
N ILE A 141 7.94 2.30 -10.49
CA ILE A 141 6.91 1.42 -9.93
C ILE A 141 5.73 2.26 -9.41
N GLY A 142 6.00 3.27 -8.59
CA GLY A 142 4.96 4.14 -8.03
C GLY A 142 4.16 4.86 -9.12
N ARG A 143 4.82 5.40 -10.16
CA ARG A 143 4.13 5.99 -11.31
C ARG A 143 3.31 4.97 -12.09
N GLY A 144 3.83 3.77 -12.30
CA GLY A 144 3.10 2.68 -12.96
C GLY A 144 1.82 2.33 -12.21
N VAL A 145 1.92 2.14 -10.89
CA VAL A 145 0.77 1.89 -10.01
C VAL A 145 -0.23 3.05 -10.07
N GLN A 146 0.25 4.29 -10.04
CA GLN A 146 -0.58 5.48 -10.09
C GLN A 146 -1.33 5.60 -11.43
N ILE A 147 -0.65 5.39 -12.55
CA ILE A 147 -1.27 5.39 -13.89
C ILE A 147 -2.32 4.27 -13.98
N LEU A 148 -2.00 3.07 -13.52
CA LEU A 148 -2.94 1.94 -13.51
C LEU A 148 -4.18 2.27 -12.69
N SER A 149 -4.03 2.84 -11.49
CA SER A 149 -5.14 3.23 -10.62
C SER A 149 -6.02 4.31 -11.26
N PHE A 150 -5.42 5.35 -11.85
CA PHE A 150 -6.19 6.38 -12.58
C PHE A 150 -6.91 5.82 -13.80
N THR A 151 -6.28 4.90 -14.53
CA THR A 151 -6.90 4.26 -15.71
C THR A 151 -8.08 3.41 -15.28
N LEU A 152 -7.93 2.59 -14.23
CA LEU A 152 -9.02 1.80 -13.67
C LEU A 152 -10.16 2.69 -13.16
N PHE A 153 -9.83 3.76 -12.44
CA PHE A 153 -10.83 4.72 -11.98
C PHE A 153 -11.59 5.37 -13.13
N ALA A 154 -10.88 5.84 -14.16
CA ALA A 154 -11.49 6.42 -15.36
C ALA A 154 -12.40 5.41 -16.09
N LEU A 155 -11.97 4.14 -16.17
CA LEU A 155 -12.75 3.07 -16.77
C LEU A 155 -14.04 2.77 -15.98
N VAL A 156 -13.95 2.73 -14.65
CA VAL A 156 -15.11 2.56 -13.77
C VAL A 156 -16.07 3.74 -13.92
N MET A 157 -15.57 4.98 -13.93
CA MET A 157 -16.38 6.17 -14.13
C MET A 157 -17.04 6.18 -15.52
N ALA A 158 -16.32 5.81 -16.58
CA ALA A 158 -16.88 5.67 -17.91
C ALA A 158 -17.99 4.60 -17.96
N GLY A 159 -17.84 3.50 -17.24
CA GLY A 159 -18.83 2.44 -17.13
C GLY A 159 -20.15 2.88 -16.46
N LEU A 160 -20.13 3.94 -15.65
CA LEU A 160 -21.37 4.53 -15.09
C LEU A 160 -22.22 5.24 -16.16
N PHE A 161 -21.59 5.79 -17.19
CA PHE A 161 -22.26 6.49 -18.29
C PHE A 161 -22.51 5.61 -19.50
N ILE A 162 -21.72 4.55 -19.69
CA ILE A 162 -21.81 3.64 -20.83
C ILE A 162 -22.08 2.22 -20.29
N PRO A 163 -23.36 1.73 -20.32
CA PRO A 163 -23.72 0.43 -19.75
C PRO A 163 -22.93 -0.77 -20.31
N ALA A 164 -22.48 -0.66 -21.56
CA ALA A 164 -21.65 -1.69 -22.21
C ALA A 164 -20.23 -1.84 -21.58
N TRP A 165 -19.80 -0.87 -20.79
CA TRP A 165 -18.47 -0.82 -20.18
C TRP A 165 -18.52 -0.94 -18.65
N GLN A 166 -19.57 -1.52 -18.11
CA GLN A 166 -19.70 -1.75 -16.66
C GLN A 166 -18.64 -2.74 -16.18
N VAL A 167 -17.58 -2.21 -15.60
CA VAL A 167 -16.48 -2.99 -15.00
C VAL A 167 -16.72 -3.24 -13.50
N ALA A 168 -17.55 -2.40 -12.86
CA ALA A 168 -17.86 -2.50 -11.44
C ALA A 168 -19.35 -2.26 -11.17
N SER A 169 -19.88 -2.88 -10.12
CA SER A 169 -21.24 -2.62 -9.66
C SER A 169 -21.36 -1.23 -9.04
N LEU A 170 -22.56 -0.65 -9.10
CA LEU A 170 -22.87 0.67 -8.50
C LEU A 170 -22.58 0.69 -6.99
N ASP A 171 -22.77 -0.44 -6.30
CA ASP A 171 -22.50 -0.60 -4.88
C ASP A 171 -21.00 -0.44 -4.57
N LEU A 172 -20.13 -1.00 -5.41
CA LEU A 172 -18.69 -0.91 -5.25
C LEU A 172 -18.19 0.53 -5.45
N VAL A 173 -18.82 1.27 -6.36
CA VAL A 173 -18.53 2.71 -6.58
C VAL A 173 -18.98 3.54 -5.39
N ASN A 174 -20.17 3.26 -4.82
CA ASN A 174 -20.67 3.93 -3.63
C ASN A 174 -19.77 3.66 -2.41
N GLU A 175 -19.35 2.42 -2.19
CA GLU A 175 -18.41 2.11 -1.11
C GLU A 175 -17.08 2.86 -1.28
N ALA A 176 -16.53 2.90 -2.50
CA ALA A 176 -15.30 3.62 -2.79
C ALA A 176 -15.45 5.13 -2.55
N LEU A 177 -16.56 5.74 -2.97
CA LEU A 177 -16.85 7.16 -2.72
C LEU A 177 -16.93 7.48 -1.23
N VAL A 178 -17.60 6.65 -0.44
CA VAL A 178 -17.71 6.82 1.01
C VAL A 178 -16.33 6.74 1.67
N VAL A 179 -15.47 5.83 1.24
CA VAL A 179 -14.09 5.71 1.74
C VAL A 179 -13.28 6.95 1.40
N VAL A 180 -13.33 7.43 0.15
CA VAL A 180 -12.61 8.64 -0.28
C VAL A 180 -13.05 9.86 0.52
N ILE A 181 -14.35 10.06 0.73
CA ILE A 181 -14.88 11.17 1.53
C ILE A 181 -14.37 11.08 2.97
N LYS A 182 -14.45 9.90 3.61
CA LYS A 182 -13.97 9.69 4.98
C LYS A 182 -12.49 10.00 5.12
N VAL A 183 -11.65 9.49 4.21
CA VAL A 183 -10.20 9.72 4.21
C VAL A 183 -9.89 11.20 4.01
N THR A 184 -10.57 11.86 3.08
CA THR A 184 -10.39 13.31 2.83
C THR A 184 -10.73 14.12 4.08
N VAL A 185 -11.85 13.85 4.74
CA VAL A 185 -12.24 14.53 5.98
C VAL A 185 -11.21 14.33 7.09
N VAL A 186 -10.70 13.10 7.26
CA VAL A 186 -9.68 12.80 8.28
C VAL A 186 -8.38 13.55 7.99
N ILE A 187 -7.91 13.55 6.74
CA ILE A 187 -6.69 14.25 6.33
C ILE A 187 -6.85 15.77 6.54
N CYS A 188 -7.94 16.35 6.06
CA CYS A 188 -8.21 17.78 6.26
C CYS A 188 -8.28 18.15 7.76
N GLY A 189 -8.95 17.32 8.56
CA GLY A 189 -9.01 17.50 10.01
C GLY A 189 -7.63 17.45 10.69
N ALA A 190 -6.81 16.46 10.30
CA ALA A 190 -5.44 16.33 10.81
C ALA A 190 -4.56 17.53 10.40
N MET A 191 -4.69 18.02 9.17
CA MET A 191 -3.95 19.21 8.69
C MET A 191 -4.35 20.46 9.47
N VAL A 192 -5.65 20.69 9.71
CA VAL A 192 -6.15 21.82 10.49
C VAL A 192 -5.63 21.74 11.95
N LEU A 193 -5.72 20.57 12.58
CA LEU A 193 -5.21 20.37 13.95
C LEU A 193 -3.70 20.58 14.03
N SER A 194 -2.94 20.08 13.06
CA SER A 194 -1.49 20.29 12.98
C SER A 194 -1.16 21.78 12.83
N HIS A 195 -1.87 22.49 11.97
CA HIS A 195 -1.67 23.94 11.78
C HIS A 195 -1.97 24.71 13.07
N LEU A 196 -3.08 24.41 13.73
CA LEU A 196 -3.44 25.03 15.01
C LEU A 196 -2.44 24.73 16.14
N ALA A 197 -1.83 23.54 16.14
CA ALA A 197 -0.81 23.17 17.13
C ALA A 197 0.52 23.89 16.89
N LEU A 198 0.87 24.17 15.64
CA LEU A 198 2.12 24.85 15.27
C LEU A 198 2.02 26.38 15.38
N THR A 199 0.81 26.96 15.37
CA THR A 199 0.59 28.40 15.48
C THR A 199 0.40 28.88 16.94
N ARG A 200 0.49 27.99 17.92
CA ARG A 200 0.54 28.31 19.35
C ARG A 200 1.98 28.22 19.88
#